data_d94cd931f92b59b16aaef8aac4bb0795
#
_entry.id   d94cd931f92b59b16aaef8aac4bb0795
#
_cell.length_a   1.000
_cell.length_b   1.000
_cell.length_c   1.000
_cell.angle_alpha   90.00
_cell.angle_beta   90.00
_cell.angle_gamma   90.00
#
_symmetry.space_group_name_H-M   'P 1'
#
loop_
_entity.id
_entity.type
_entity.pdbx_description
1 polymer ?
#
loop_
_entity_poly.entity_id
_entity_poly.type
_entity_poly.pdbx_seq_one_letter_code
_entity_poly.pdbx_strand_id
1 'polypeptide(L)'
;MSGRFEKLLSIAGMIAIMLSLMIASFPAMAQDMPPLPGDVVIDSLGAPRGLAFDADGNLLIADAGTGGEVSLTLPGPEGETTMQLGLTGKVISVAPDGSASDRIPGFPSYASPSETTGLYRAIPQGDSLWVIFSGTGAATVGAFWTDSVVELDATTLAVKQIINLNHFESVNDPDGAGYDSNVTDIAWAADGTLYITDAGGNDLLSWTQEGGLQLVQAWTDNAVPTSIEIAENGDLYIGFLGAGIAPGAGRVEHWSNGELTETFGGLTGVTDILLDGDTLYAVQLFLFGEQGPGPGNVVMLNADGATPVAEGLMAPFGIAKGPDGALYVSYGTIALMPGMTGGVVKLSM
;
A
#
# COMPACT_ATOMS: atom_id res chain seq x y z
N MET A 1 35.31 -13.51 -1.83
CA MET A 1 34.16 -13.18 -2.69
C MET A 1 32.89 -13.98 -2.32
N SER A 2 32.75 -14.45 -1.08
CA SER A 2 31.62 -15.30 -0.64
C SER A 2 30.72 -14.66 0.43
N GLY A 3 30.80 -13.36 0.66
CA GLY A 3 30.06 -12.72 1.76
C GLY A 3 29.00 -11.69 1.32
N ARG A 4 28.69 -11.59 0.03
CA ARG A 4 27.72 -10.59 -0.48
C ARG A 4 26.39 -11.19 -0.98
N PHE A 5 26.21 -12.50 -0.96
CA PHE A 5 24.99 -13.16 -1.46
C PHE A 5 23.91 -13.39 -0.39
N GLU A 6 24.18 -13.14 0.89
CA GLU A 6 23.24 -13.46 1.98
C GLU A 6 22.29 -12.29 2.36
N LYS A 7 22.36 -11.14 1.71
CA LYS A 7 21.54 -9.95 2.07
C LYS A 7 20.50 -9.54 1.04
N LEU A 8 20.29 -10.28 -0.03
CA LEU A 8 19.27 -10.00 -1.03
C LEU A 8 17.94 -10.70 -0.67
N LEU A 9 17.39 -10.38 0.46
CA LEU A 9 15.97 -10.63 0.74
C LEU A 9 15.23 -9.33 0.39
N SER A 10 14.70 -9.23 -0.82
CA SER A 10 13.79 -8.15 -1.16
C SER A 10 12.57 -8.16 -0.21
N ILE A 11 12.00 -7.02 0.08
CA ILE A 11 10.82 -6.89 0.94
C ILE A 11 9.66 -7.74 0.42
N ALA A 12 9.45 -7.81 -0.89
CA ALA A 12 8.54 -8.75 -1.53
C ALA A 12 8.88 -10.20 -1.19
N GLY A 13 10.17 -10.56 -1.11
CA GLY A 13 10.64 -11.87 -0.68
C GLY A 13 10.35 -12.14 0.79
N MET A 14 10.52 -11.16 1.69
CA MET A 14 10.22 -11.32 3.11
C MET A 14 8.72 -11.39 3.41
N ILE A 15 7.90 -10.61 2.73
CA ILE A 15 6.44 -10.72 2.80
C ILE A 15 6.00 -12.10 2.30
N ALA A 16 6.56 -12.59 1.19
CA ALA A 16 6.28 -13.92 0.66
C ALA A 16 6.70 -15.04 1.61
N ILE A 17 7.84 -14.93 2.30
CA ILE A 17 8.34 -15.93 3.25
C ILE A 17 7.44 -16.04 4.48
N MET A 18 7.07 -14.92 5.08
CA MET A 18 6.18 -14.94 6.24
C MET A 18 4.78 -15.39 5.87
N LEU A 19 4.25 -14.96 4.71
CA LEU A 19 2.93 -15.38 4.25
C LEU A 19 2.87 -16.87 3.89
N SER A 20 3.90 -17.45 3.29
CA SER A 20 3.90 -18.90 2.98
C SER A 20 3.94 -19.78 4.24
N LEU A 21 4.60 -19.36 5.30
CA LEU A 21 4.52 -20.00 6.63
C LEU A 21 3.15 -19.77 7.29
N MET A 22 2.48 -18.65 6.99
CA MET A 22 1.16 -18.29 7.51
C MET A 22 0.04 -19.11 6.84
N ILE A 23 0.06 -19.31 5.52
CA ILE A 23 -0.98 -20.04 4.78
C ILE A 23 -1.16 -21.48 5.30
N ALA A 24 -0.11 -22.12 5.83
CA ALA A 24 -0.20 -23.44 6.44
C ALA A 24 -1.02 -23.47 7.75
N SER A 25 -1.27 -22.33 8.37
CA SER A 25 -1.96 -22.19 9.66
C SER A 25 -3.44 -21.79 9.56
N PHE A 26 -3.93 -21.44 8.35
CA PHE A 26 -5.28 -20.90 8.13
C PHE A 26 -6.47 -21.88 7.93
N PRO A 27 -6.31 -23.23 7.81
CA PRO A 27 -7.48 -24.10 7.59
C PRO A 27 -8.56 -24.04 8.67
N ALA A 28 -8.23 -23.52 9.85
CA ALA A 28 -9.17 -23.42 10.98
C ALA A 28 -10.00 -22.12 10.98
N MET A 29 -9.59 -21.07 10.26
CA MET A 29 -10.26 -19.76 10.29
C MET A 29 -11.47 -19.65 9.35
N ALA A 30 -11.64 -20.58 8.40
CA ALA A 30 -12.73 -20.52 7.42
C ALA A 30 -14.14 -20.73 8.02
N GLN A 31 -14.24 -21.16 9.27
CA GLN A 31 -15.53 -21.49 9.90
C GLN A 31 -16.15 -20.38 10.76
N ASP A 32 -15.35 -19.37 11.19
CA ASP A 32 -15.83 -18.30 12.08
C ASP A 32 -15.22 -16.93 11.72
N MET A 33 -15.36 -16.50 10.46
CA MET A 33 -14.97 -15.12 10.13
C MET A 33 -15.90 -14.14 10.88
N PRO A 34 -15.35 -13.16 11.61
CA PRO A 34 -16.17 -12.13 12.22
C PRO A 34 -16.95 -11.37 11.14
N PRO A 35 -18.16 -10.89 11.44
CA PRO A 35 -18.88 -10.01 10.52
C PRO A 35 -18.05 -8.74 10.29
N LEU A 36 -18.11 -8.19 9.07
CA LEU A 36 -17.45 -6.93 8.76
C LEU A 36 -18.00 -5.80 9.66
N PRO A 37 -17.15 -4.86 10.08
CA PRO A 37 -17.52 -3.79 11.04
C PRO A 37 -18.27 -2.63 10.37
N GLY A 38 -19.18 -2.90 9.42
CA GLY A 38 -19.93 -1.88 8.72
C GLY A 38 -20.65 -2.39 7.48
N ASP A 39 -21.07 -1.46 6.62
CA ASP A 39 -21.80 -1.75 5.40
C ASP A 39 -20.84 -2.03 4.24
N VAL A 40 -21.04 -3.15 3.53
CA VAL A 40 -20.28 -3.47 2.33
C VAL A 40 -20.69 -2.51 1.22
N VAL A 41 -19.71 -1.77 0.68
CA VAL A 41 -19.89 -0.82 -0.43
C VAL A 41 -19.78 -1.54 -1.77
N ILE A 42 -18.78 -2.40 -1.88
CA ILE A 42 -18.51 -3.25 -3.04
C ILE A 42 -17.72 -4.47 -2.56
N ASP A 43 -17.94 -5.60 -3.19
CA ASP A 43 -17.22 -6.85 -2.95
C ASP A 43 -16.71 -7.49 -4.26
N SER A 44 -16.18 -8.70 -4.16
CA SER A 44 -15.72 -9.50 -5.30
C SER A 44 -14.59 -8.84 -6.09
N LEU A 45 -13.76 -8.02 -5.43
CA LEU A 45 -12.56 -7.43 -5.98
C LEU A 45 -11.37 -8.40 -5.91
N GLY A 46 -10.39 -8.20 -6.79
CA GLY A 46 -9.20 -9.05 -6.87
C GLY A 46 -8.25 -8.85 -5.69
N ALA A 47 -7.63 -7.68 -5.62
CA ALA A 47 -6.72 -7.26 -4.57
C ALA A 47 -6.86 -5.74 -4.36
N PRO A 48 -7.96 -5.28 -3.72
CA PRO A 48 -8.19 -3.86 -3.52
C PRO A 48 -7.16 -3.26 -2.55
N ARG A 49 -6.62 -2.11 -2.93
CA ARG A 49 -5.57 -1.40 -2.20
C ARG A 49 -6.03 0.01 -1.82
N GLY A 50 -5.34 1.04 -2.27
CA GLY A 50 -5.64 2.43 -1.90
C GLY A 50 -7.01 2.91 -2.34
N LEU A 51 -7.57 3.79 -1.53
CA LEU A 51 -8.87 4.43 -1.71
C LEU A 51 -8.70 5.94 -1.81
N ALA A 52 -9.53 6.59 -2.62
CA ALA A 52 -9.64 8.05 -2.65
C ALA A 52 -11.05 8.46 -3.07
N PHE A 53 -11.46 9.67 -2.75
CA PHE A 53 -12.70 10.26 -3.27
C PHE A 53 -12.38 11.37 -4.29
N ASP A 54 -13.10 11.39 -5.41
CA ASP A 54 -13.02 12.50 -6.35
C ASP A 54 -13.96 13.65 -5.94
N ALA A 55 -13.87 14.77 -6.67
CA ALA A 55 -14.65 15.99 -6.37
C ALA A 55 -16.17 15.78 -6.53
N ASP A 56 -16.60 14.79 -7.29
CA ASP A 56 -18.01 14.43 -7.50
C ASP A 56 -18.52 13.47 -6.39
N GLY A 57 -17.65 13.08 -5.47
CA GLY A 57 -17.95 12.15 -4.37
C GLY A 57 -17.92 10.69 -4.79
N ASN A 58 -17.36 10.35 -5.94
CA ASN A 58 -17.15 8.96 -6.31
C ASN A 58 -15.96 8.39 -5.54
N LEU A 59 -16.12 7.18 -5.01
CA LEU A 59 -15.04 6.41 -4.41
C LEU A 59 -14.21 5.78 -5.53
N LEU A 60 -12.93 6.10 -5.59
CA LEU A 60 -11.95 5.47 -6.46
C LEU A 60 -11.22 4.36 -5.68
N ILE A 61 -11.16 3.19 -6.28
CA ILE A 61 -10.52 2.00 -5.70
C ILE A 61 -9.42 1.55 -6.65
N ALA A 62 -8.19 1.46 -6.17
CA ALA A 62 -7.12 0.79 -6.88
C ALA A 62 -7.23 -0.72 -6.63
N ASP A 63 -7.57 -1.49 -7.65
CA ASP A 63 -7.58 -2.95 -7.60
C ASP A 63 -6.36 -3.49 -8.35
N ALA A 64 -5.43 -4.12 -7.66
CA ALA A 64 -4.24 -4.72 -8.27
C ALA A 64 -4.58 -5.93 -9.16
N GLY A 65 -5.81 -6.43 -9.10
CA GLY A 65 -6.31 -7.51 -9.94
C GLY A 65 -5.98 -8.91 -9.42
N THR A 66 -5.86 -9.87 -10.35
CA THR A 66 -5.71 -11.30 -10.03
C THR A 66 -4.60 -11.97 -10.84
N GLY A 67 -3.64 -11.20 -11.38
CA GLY A 67 -2.65 -11.71 -12.33
C GLY A 67 -3.24 -12.01 -13.70
N GLY A 68 -2.84 -13.12 -14.31
CA GLY A 68 -3.33 -13.50 -15.64
C GLY A 68 -2.79 -14.86 -16.08
N GLU A 69 -2.75 -15.08 -17.40
CA GLU A 69 -2.40 -16.39 -17.98
C GLU A 69 -0.91 -16.57 -18.26
N VAL A 70 -0.11 -15.51 -18.17
CA VAL A 70 1.33 -15.58 -18.43
C VAL A 70 2.06 -15.95 -17.15
N SER A 71 2.68 -17.14 -17.12
CA SER A 71 3.48 -17.59 -15.99
C SER A 71 4.93 -17.12 -16.15
N LEU A 72 5.47 -16.52 -15.11
CA LEU A 72 6.88 -16.16 -14.98
C LEU A 72 7.45 -16.79 -13.72
N THR A 73 8.51 -17.56 -13.89
CA THR A 73 9.22 -18.16 -12.74
C THR A 73 10.51 -17.39 -12.52
N LEU A 74 10.69 -16.87 -11.32
CA LEU A 74 11.82 -16.06 -10.92
C LEU A 74 12.56 -16.74 -9.75
N PRO A 75 13.89 -16.61 -9.68
CA PRO A 75 14.63 -16.98 -8.50
C PRO A 75 14.18 -16.14 -7.31
N GLY A 76 13.83 -16.79 -6.22
CA GLY A 76 13.51 -16.16 -4.95
C GLY A 76 14.42 -16.65 -3.83
N PRO A 77 14.37 -16.06 -2.65
CA PRO A 77 15.25 -16.39 -1.53
C PRO A 77 15.04 -17.82 -0.99
N GLU A 78 13.85 -18.38 -1.16
CA GLU A 78 13.52 -19.77 -0.73
C GLU A 78 13.44 -20.77 -1.90
N GLY A 79 13.82 -20.34 -3.10
CA GLY A 79 13.73 -21.12 -4.33
C GLY A 79 13.03 -20.34 -5.44
N GLU A 80 12.54 -21.07 -6.45
CA GLU A 80 11.82 -20.42 -7.56
C GLU A 80 10.40 -20.04 -7.13
N THR A 81 9.99 -18.79 -7.42
CA THR A 81 8.62 -18.30 -7.26
C THR A 81 7.99 -18.13 -8.63
N THR A 82 6.79 -18.70 -8.81
CA THR A 82 6.03 -18.53 -10.04
C THR A 82 4.95 -17.46 -9.82
N MET A 83 4.97 -16.44 -10.68
CA MET A 83 3.98 -15.38 -10.71
C MET A 83 3.10 -15.53 -11.94
N GLN A 84 1.84 -15.14 -11.81
CA GLN A 84 0.88 -15.05 -12.92
C GLN A 84 0.74 -13.57 -13.33
N LEU A 85 1.05 -13.27 -14.58
CA LEU A 85 1.04 -11.93 -15.13
C LEU A 85 -0.16 -11.74 -16.05
N GLY A 86 -0.83 -10.59 -15.93
CA GLY A 86 -1.93 -10.22 -16.80
C GLY A 86 -2.24 -8.73 -16.77
N LEU A 87 -3.38 -8.37 -17.36
CA LEU A 87 -3.90 -7.00 -17.41
C LEU A 87 -5.23 -6.92 -16.68
N THR A 88 -5.28 -7.43 -15.46
CA THR A 88 -6.49 -7.50 -14.63
C THR A 88 -6.57 -6.39 -13.58
N GLY A 89 -5.50 -5.61 -13.40
CA GLY A 89 -5.50 -4.42 -12.56
C GLY A 89 -6.42 -3.34 -13.12
N LYS A 90 -7.07 -2.56 -12.25
CA LYS A 90 -8.02 -1.52 -12.66
C LYS A 90 -8.26 -0.46 -11.60
N VAL A 91 -8.63 0.74 -12.04
CA VAL A 91 -9.29 1.74 -11.18
C VAL A 91 -10.79 1.56 -11.30
N ILE A 92 -11.44 1.30 -10.18
CA ILE A 92 -12.89 1.19 -10.07
C ILE A 92 -13.42 2.52 -9.53
N SER A 93 -14.55 2.99 -10.05
CA SER A 93 -15.30 4.13 -9.52
C SER A 93 -16.65 3.65 -9.00
N VAL A 94 -16.95 3.97 -7.74
CA VAL A 94 -18.27 3.74 -7.13
C VAL A 94 -18.93 5.10 -6.88
N ALA A 95 -20.05 5.35 -7.56
CA ALA A 95 -20.79 6.59 -7.42
C ALA A 95 -21.55 6.68 -6.08
N PRO A 96 -21.99 7.87 -5.64
CA PRO A 96 -22.75 8.04 -4.40
C PRO A 96 -24.07 7.25 -4.34
N ASP A 97 -24.64 6.86 -5.48
CA ASP A 97 -25.82 5.99 -5.56
C ASP A 97 -25.50 4.49 -5.44
N GLY A 98 -24.22 4.12 -5.26
CA GLY A 98 -23.73 2.76 -5.16
C GLY A 98 -23.45 2.08 -6.51
N SER A 99 -23.67 2.75 -7.65
CA SER A 99 -23.33 2.18 -8.94
C SER A 99 -21.81 2.13 -9.15
N ALA A 100 -21.30 0.97 -9.55
CA ALA A 100 -19.87 0.73 -9.76
C ALA A 100 -19.53 0.54 -11.23
N SER A 101 -18.36 1.02 -11.65
CA SER A 101 -17.83 0.83 -13.00
C SER A 101 -16.31 0.80 -13.01
N ASP A 102 -15.73 0.08 -13.98
CA ASP A 102 -14.30 0.11 -14.24
C ASP A 102 -13.95 1.45 -14.93
N ARG A 103 -13.39 2.40 -14.19
CA ARG A 103 -12.99 3.72 -14.74
C ARG A 103 -11.80 3.59 -15.68
N ILE A 104 -10.79 2.79 -15.29
CA ILE A 104 -9.63 2.48 -16.12
C ILE A 104 -9.31 1.00 -15.95
N PRO A 105 -9.64 0.15 -16.91
CA PRO A 105 -9.24 -1.26 -16.90
C PRO A 105 -7.87 -1.47 -17.55
N GLY A 106 -7.30 -2.66 -17.34
CA GLY A 106 -6.20 -3.16 -18.14
C GLY A 106 -4.81 -2.78 -17.63
N PHE A 107 -4.69 -2.46 -16.36
CA PHE A 107 -3.38 -2.28 -15.75
C PHE A 107 -2.65 -3.61 -15.50
N PRO A 108 -1.31 -3.60 -15.53
CA PRO A 108 -0.51 -4.76 -15.15
C PRO A 108 -0.88 -5.28 -13.78
N SER A 109 -0.92 -6.61 -13.66
CA SER A 109 -1.23 -7.33 -12.44
C SER A 109 -0.29 -8.54 -12.33
N TYR A 110 0.38 -8.67 -11.19
CA TYR A 110 1.36 -9.70 -10.91
C TYR A 110 0.94 -10.47 -9.67
N ALA A 111 0.36 -11.65 -9.85
CA ALA A 111 -0.11 -12.49 -8.75
C ALA A 111 0.89 -13.60 -8.44
N SER A 112 1.33 -13.66 -7.20
CA SER A 112 2.05 -14.79 -6.61
C SER A 112 1.12 -15.57 -5.68
N PRO A 113 1.50 -16.73 -5.14
CA PRO A 113 0.70 -17.45 -4.17
C PRO A 113 0.40 -16.65 -2.89
N SER A 114 1.22 -15.64 -2.57
CA SER A 114 1.15 -14.88 -1.33
C SER A 114 0.61 -13.46 -1.51
N GLU A 115 0.70 -12.89 -2.71
CA GLU A 115 0.38 -11.49 -2.94
C GLU A 115 0.06 -11.22 -4.40
N THR A 116 -0.78 -10.20 -4.65
CA THR A 116 -0.96 -9.60 -5.97
C THR A 116 -0.51 -8.17 -5.93
N THR A 117 0.47 -7.81 -6.78
CA THR A 117 1.01 -6.45 -6.92
C THR A 117 0.63 -5.84 -8.27
N GLY A 118 0.84 -4.54 -8.42
CA GLY A 118 0.50 -3.78 -9.61
C GLY A 118 -0.02 -2.40 -9.24
N LEU A 119 -1.28 -2.10 -9.57
CA LEU A 119 -1.90 -0.83 -9.20
C LEU A 119 -2.05 -0.74 -7.67
N TYR A 120 -1.46 0.31 -7.08
CA TYR A 120 -1.41 0.51 -5.64
C TYR A 120 -2.35 1.60 -5.16
N ARG A 121 -2.36 2.76 -5.86
CA ARG A 121 -3.24 3.90 -5.56
C ARG A 121 -3.74 4.56 -6.84
N ALA A 122 -4.87 5.27 -6.73
CA ALA A 122 -5.39 6.17 -7.75
C ALA A 122 -5.94 7.42 -7.04
N ILE A 123 -5.21 8.52 -7.13
CA ILE A 123 -5.45 9.74 -6.34
C ILE A 123 -5.84 10.88 -7.28
N PRO A 124 -7.06 11.41 -7.20
CA PRO A 124 -7.48 12.57 -7.98
C PRO A 124 -6.88 13.86 -7.39
N GLN A 125 -6.29 14.69 -8.25
CA GLN A 125 -5.71 15.98 -7.87
C GLN A 125 -5.93 17.01 -8.97
N GLY A 126 -6.87 17.94 -8.76
CA GLY A 126 -7.25 18.92 -9.75
C GLY A 126 -7.81 18.26 -11.03
N ASP A 127 -7.19 18.54 -12.18
CA ASP A 127 -7.51 17.97 -13.48
C ASP A 127 -6.68 16.71 -13.82
N SER A 128 -6.02 16.15 -12.82
CA SER A 128 -5.17 14.98 -12.95
C SER A 128 -5.68 13.81 -12.10
N LEU A 129 -5.38 12.60 -12.58
CA LEU A 129 -5.47 11.36 -11.81
C LEU A 129 -4.05 10.79 -11.70
N TRP A 130 -3.56 10.71 -10.48
CA TRP A 130 -2.25 10.13 -10.19
C TRP A 130 -2.42 8.67 -9.84
N VAL A 131 -1.69 7.80 -10.54
CA VAL A 131 -1.71 6.35 -10.27
C VAL A 131 -0.32 5.88 -9.86
N ILE A 132 -0.29 5.00 -8.87
CA ILE A 132 0.94 4.41 -8.33
C ILE A 132 0.98 2.95 -8.74
N PHE A 133 2.10 2.57 -9.32
CA PHE A 133 2.43 1.18 -9.64
C PHE A 133 3.56 0.70 -8.77
N SER A 134 3.23 -0.27 -7.95
CA SER A 134 4.17 -0.98 -7.10
C SER A 134 4.76 -2.15 -7.85
N GLY A 135 6.06 -2.35 -7.69
CA GLY A 135 6.78 -3.43 -8.32
C GLY A 135 6.63 -4.77 -7.64
N THR A 136 7.38 -5.74 -8.13
CA THR A 136 7.49 -7.09 -7.58
C THR A 136 8.79 -7.28 -6.80
N GLY A 137 9.52 -6.19 -6.53
CA GLY A 137 10.87 -6.24 -5.96
C GLY A 137 11.92 -6.79 -6.94
N ALA A 138 11.52 -7.10 -8.15
CA ALA A 138 12.42 -7.60 -9.17
C ALA A 138 12.44 -6.64 -10.36
N ALA A 139 13.53 -5.90 -10.51
CA ALA A 139 13.89 -5.18 -11.73
C ALA A 139 13.79 -6.04 -13.02
N THR A 140 13.49 -7.32 -12.84
CA THR A 140 13.47 -8.34 -13.87
C THR A 140 12.20 -8.37 -14.70
N VAL A 141 11.09 -7.77 -14.22
CA VAL A 141 9.81 -7.84 -14.96
C VAL A 141 9.70 -6.73 -16.00
N GLY A 142 10.52 -5.67 -15.91
CA GLY A 142 10.70 -4.68 -16.97
C GLY A 142 9.41 -4.03 -17.48
N ALA A 143 8.33 -4.07 -16.70
CA ALA A 143 7.12 -3.40 -17.07
C ALA A 143 7.34 -1.89 -16.98
N PHE A 144 7.02 -1.18 -18.01
CA PHE A 144 7.25 0.26 -18.20
C PHE A 144 6.77 1.15 -17.05
N TRP A 145 5.80 0.67 -16.28
CA TRP A 145 5.15 1.41 -15.20
C TRP A 145 5.53 0.94 -13.79
N THR A 146 6.33 -0.11 -13.69
CA THR A 146 6.75 -0.68 -12.39
C THR A 146 7.53 0.37 -11.60
N ASP A 147 7.23 0.49 -10.32
CA ASP A 147 7.85 1.42 -9.36
C ASP A 147 7.80 2.87 -9.85
N SER A 148 6.61 3.27 -10.26
CA SER A 148 6.37 4.59 -10.83
C SER A 148 5.13 5.26 -10.27
N VAL A 149 5.22 6.58 -10.20
CA VAL A 149 4.09 7.47 -10.06
C VAL A 149 3.77 8.05 -11.44
N VAL A 150 2.53 7.90 -11.88
CA VAL A 150 2.11 8.32 -13.22
C VAL A 150 0.98 9.32 -13.12
N GLU A 151 1.18 10.49 -13.70
CA GLU A 151 0.14 11.50 -13.85
C GLU A 151 -0.62 11.29 -15.15
N LEU A 152 -1.93 11.14 -15.05
CA LEU A 152 -2.87 11.06 -16.16
C LEU A 152 -3.74 12.33 -16.18
N ASP A 153 -4.14 12.77 -17.36
CA ASP A 153 -5.25 13.69 -17.49
C ASP A 153 -6.54 12.98 -17.03
N ALA A 154 -7.28 13.59 -16.07
CA ALA A 154 -8.41 12.93 -15.42
C ALA A 154 -9.59 12.64 -16.38
N THR A 155 -9.67 13.35 -17.51
CA THR A 155 -10.74 13.25 -18.50
C THR A 155 -10.36 12.34 -19.67
N THR A 156 -9.18 12.59 -20.25
CA THR A 156 -8.74 11.90 -21.48
C THR A 156 -7.90 10.64 -21.20
N LEU A 157 -7.43 10.49 -19.97
CA LEU A 157 -6.50 9.47 -19.48
C LEU A 157 -5.16 9.47 -20.23
N ALA A 158 -4.83 10.57 -20.91
CA ALA A 158 -3.53 10.76 -21.52
C ALA A 158 -2.45 10.88 -20.43
N VAL A 159 -1.32 10.20 -20.63
CA VAL A 159 -0.17 10.32 -19.75
C VAL A 159 0.40 11.73 -19.86
N LYS A 160 0.43 12.47 -18.76
CA LYS A 160 1.08 13.79 -18.63
C LYS A 160 2.54 13.62 -18.21
N GLN A 161 2.79 12.71 -17.24
CA GLN A 161 4.11 12.49 -16.65
C GLN A 161 4.29 11.09 -16.11
N ILE A 162 5.55 10.62 -16.04
CA ILE A 162 5.96 9.41 -15.34
C ILE A 162 7.17 9.76 -14.49
N ILE A 163 7.08 9.48 -13.19
CA ILE A 163 8.17 9.58 -12.23
C ILE A 163 8.55 8.14 -11.87
N ASN A 164 9.68 7.66 -12.40
CA ASN A 164 10.15 6.29 -12.17
C ASN A 164 11.25 6.30 -11.11
N LEU A 165 11.05 5.55 -10.02
CA LEU A 165 11.97 5.51 -8.90
C LEU A 165 13.13 4.54 -9.12
N ASN A 166 12.95 3.53 -9.98
CA ASN A 166 13.96 2.51 -10.25
C ASN A 166 15.33 3.07 -10.60
N HIS A 167 15.37 4.15 -11.42
CA HIS A 167 16.65 4.75 -11.79
C HIS A 167 17.30 5.44 -10.61
N PHE A 168 16.50 6.16 -9.79
CA PHE A 168 16.99 6.84 -8.59
C PHE A 168 17.62 5.82 -7.64
N GLU A 169 16.88 4.74 -7.33
CA GLU A 169 17.30 3.68 -6.43
C GLU A 169 18.56 2.96 -6.95
N SER A 170 18.59 2.61 -8.24
CA SER A 170 19.73 1.91 -8.85
C SER A 170 21.06 2.69 -8.78
N VAL A 171 20.98 4.02 -8.66
CA VAL A 171 22.15 4.92 -8.64
C VAL A 171 22.54 5.30 -7.23
N ASN A 172 21.57 5.50 -6.33
CA ASN A 172 21.79 6.11 -5.04
C ASN A 172 21.80 5.09 -3.89
N ASP A 173 20.99 4.00 -3.97
CA ASP A 173 20.89 2.97 -2.92
C ASP A 173 20.88 3.58 -1.51
N PRO A 174 19.84 4.42 -1.14
CA PRO A 174 19.88 5.28 0.03
C PRO A 174 19.97 4.52 1.36
N ASP A 175 19.38 3.33 1.45
CA ASP A 175 19.43 2.50 2.65
C ASP A 175 20.63 1.55 2.68
N GLY A 176 21.35 1.41 1.55
CA GLY A 176 22.53 0.56 1.40
C GLY A 176 22.20 -0.94 1.36
N ALA A 177 20.94 -1.30 1.16
CA ALA A 177 20.49 -2.71 1.12
C ALA A 177 20.59 -3.32 -0.28
N GLY A 178 20.74 -2.51 -1.31
CA GLY A 178 20.79 -2.90 -2.70
C GLY A 178 19.54 -2.45 -3.44
N TYR A 179 19.58 -2.53 -4.76
CA TYR A 179 18.52 -2.06 -5.62
C TYR A 179 17.19 -2.80 -5.35
N ASP A 180 16.23 -2.07 -4.80
CA ASP A 180 14.86 -2.50 -4.60
C ASP A 180 13.96 -1.25 -4.47
N SER A 181 12.97 -1.07 -5.32
CA SER A 181 12.01 0.03 -5.25
C SER A 181 10.60 -0.53 -5.21
N ASN A 182 9.75 0.06 -4.39
CA ASN A 182 8.36 -0.33 -4.25
C ASN A 182 7.53 0.87 -3.80
N VAL A 183 7.11 1.69 -4.77
CA VAL A 183 6.35 2.91 -4.51
C VAL A 183 5.01 2.61 -3.87
N THR A 184 4.70 3.28 -2.77
CA THR A 184 3.50 2.97 -1.98
C THR A 184 2.51 4.12 -1.85
N ASP A 185 3.00 5.35 -1.66
CA ASP A 185 2.10 6.50 -1.47
C ASP A 185 2.71 7.81 -1.91
N ILE A 186 1.85 8.84 -2.07
CA ILE A 186 2.25 10.20 -2.42
C ILE A 186 1.39 11.23 -1.69
N ALA A 187 2.00 12.36 -1.33
CA ALA A 187 1.32 13.51 -0.79
C ALA A 187 1.92 14.83 -1.30
N TRP A 188 1.10 15.87 -1.43
CA TRP A 188 1.54 17.19 -1.90
C TRP A 188 1.67 18.17 -0.75
N ALA A 189 2.83 18.80 -0.65
CA ALA A 189 2.99 19.98 0.19
C ALA A 189 2.32 21.22 -0.44
N ALA A 190 2.09 22.23 0.37
CA ALA A 190 1.43 23.47 -0.06
C ALA A 190 2.21 24.24 -1.14
N ASP A 191 3.52 24.05 -1.23
CA ASP A 191 4.39 24.64 -2.26
C ASP A 191 4.40 23.87 -3.58
N GLY A 192 3.67 22.75 -3.67
CA GLY A 192 3.59 21.87 -4.83
C GLY A 192 4.66 20.77 -4.88
N THR A 193 5.51 20.66 -3.87
CA THR A 193 6.43 19.53 -3.75
C THR A 193 5.64 18.23 -3.54
N LEU A 194 5.92 17.23 -4.34
CA LEU A 194 5.37 15.88 -4.20
C LEU A 194 6.32 15.04 -3.33
N TYR A 195 5.82 14.52 -2.21
CA TYR A 195 6.50 13.52 -1.41
C TYR A 195 6.07 12.13 -1.83
N ILE A 196 7.00 11.17 -1.83
CA ILE A 196 6.80 9.81 -2.32
C ILE A 196 7.43 8.83 -1.33
N THR A 197 6.67 7.87 -0.83
CA THR A 197 7.20 6.77 -0.01
C THR A 197 7.62 5.61 -0.90
N ASP A 198 8.83 5.12 -0.70
CA ASP A 198 9.38 3.93 -1.35
C ASP A 198 9.64 2.85 -0.30
N ALA A 199 8.78 1.85 -0.25
CA ALA A 199 8.88 0.76 0.72
C ALA A 199 10.06 -0.16 0.43
N GLY A 200 10.47 -0.30 -0.83
CA GLY A 200 11.63 -1.08 -1.25
C GLY A 200 12.93 -0.38 -0.90
N GLY A 201 13.07 0.88 -1.28
CA GLY A 201 14.22 1.72 -0.96
C GLY A 201 14.31 2.13 0.51
N ASN A 202 13.29 1.80 1.32
CA ASN A 202 13.20 2.25 2.72
C ASN A 202 13.41 3.74 2.86
N ASP A 203 12.83 4.53 1.97
CA ASP A 203 13.06 5.96 1.94
C ASP A 203 11.81 6.81 1.69
N LEU A 204 11.95 8.10 1.93
CA LEU A 204 11.06 9.17 1.54
C LEU A 204 11.79 10.03 0.52
N LEU A 205 11.22 10.15 -0.64
CA LEU A 205 11.69 11.03 -1.69
C LEU A 205 10.79 12.27 -1.80
N SER A 206 11.35 13.34 -2.33
CA SER A 206 10.60 14.48 -2.84
C SER A 206 10.83 14.64 -4.33
N TRP A 207 9.82 15.18 -5.01
CA TRP A 207 9.91 15.47 -6.43
C TRP A 207 9.32 16.83 -6.75
N THR A 208 9.99 17.55 -7.64
CA THR A 208 9.48 18.77 -8.28
C THR A 208 9.80 18.73 -9.77
N GLN A 209 9.03 19.48 -10.57
CA GLN A 209 9.25 19.57 -12.02
C GLN A 209 10.65 20.06 -12.38
N GLU A 210 11.23 20.95 -11.58
CA GLU A 210 12.56 21.53 -11.83
C GLU A 210 13.70 20.71 -11.23
N GLY A 211 13.49 20.16 -10.02
CA GLY A 211 14.54 19.49 -9.23
C GLY A 211 14.64 17.99 -9.47
N GLY A 212 13.60 17.37 -10.04
CA GLY A 212 13.52 15.91 -10.12
C GLY A 212 13.40 15.24 -8.77
N LEU A 213 13.72 13.96 -8.67
CA LEU A 213 13.73 13.19 -7.42
C LEU A 213 14.92 13.58 -6.53
N GLN A 214 14.64 13.77 -5.24
CA GLN A 214 15.62 14.06 -4.21
C GLN A 214 15.34 13.21 -2.97
N LEU A 215 16.40 12.70 -2.32
CA LEU A 215 16.27 12.01 -1.04
C LEU A 215 15.89 13.01 0.07
N VAL A 216 14.84 12.70 0.82
CA VAL A 216 14.45 13.42 2.03
C VAL A 216 14.95 12.69 3.26
N GLN A 217 14.66 11.40 3.37
CA GLN A 217 15.02 10.55 4.49
C GLN A 217 15.20 9.10 4.02
N ALA A 218 16.16 8.38 4.62
CA ALA A 218 16.29 6.94 4.48
C ALA A 218 16.33 6.26 5.85
N TRP A 219 15.75 5.06 5.93
CA TRP A 219 15.72 4.23 7.13
C TRP A 219 16.52 2.95 6.89
N THR A 220 17.44 2.64 7.81
CA THR A 220 18.34 1.47 7.69
C THR A 220 17.89 0.27 8.54
N ASP A 221 16.75 0.39 9.22
CA ASP A 221 16.15 -0.63 10.08
C ASP A 221 15.09 -1.50 9.37
N ASN A 222 15.03 -1.43 8.03
CA ASN A 222 14.02 -2.07 7.21
C ASN A 222 12.60 -1.66 7.65
N ALA A 223 12.39 -0.36 7.72
CA ALA A 223 11.19 0.27 8.24
C ALA A 223 9.96 0.05 7.35
N VAL A 224 10.16 0.00 6.04
CA VAL A 224 9.11 -0.22 5.02
C VAL A 224 8.03 0.87 5.06
N PRO A 225 8.31 2.12 4.64
CA PRO A 225 7.32 3.18 4.58
C PRO A 225 6.21 2.84 3.58
N THR A 226 4.95 2.98 4.00
CA THR A 226 3.78 2.53 3.23
C THR A 226 2.78 3.63 2.90
N SER A 227 2.80 4.71 3.67
CA SER A 227 1.82 5.78 3.51
C SER A 227 2.37 7.10 4.05
N ILE A 228 1.84 8.21 3.52
CA ILE A 228 2.22 9.56 3.93
C ILE A 228 1.01 10.48 3.95
N GLU A 229 0.89 11.26 5.02
CA GLU A 229 -0.06 12.36 5.15
C GLU A 229 0.69 13.66 5.49
N ILE A 230 0.19 14.78 4.98
CA ILE A 230 0.76 16.11 5.25
C ILE A 230 -0.31 16.95 5.93
N ALA A 231 -0.01 17.40 7.15
CA ALA A 231 -0.87 18.29 7.90
C ALA A 231 -0.91 19.70 7.29
N GLU A 232 -1.92 20.50 7.62
CA GLU A 232 -2.05 21.89 7.13
C GLU A 232 -0.86 22.78 7.48
N ASN A 233 -0.16 22.49 8.57
CA ASN A 233 1.04 23.21 9.00
C ASN A 233 2.33 22.73 8.29
N GLY A 234 2.24 21.71 7.43
CA GLY A 234 3.35 21.12 6.69
C GLY A 234 4.08 19.98 7.41
N ASP A 235 3.62 19.56 8.58
CA ASP A 235 4.16 18.39 9.26
C ASP A 235 3.82 17.11 8.48
N LEU A 236 4.76 16.15 8.49
CA LEU A 236 4.59 14.87 7.80
C LEU A 236 4.25 13.77 8.81
N TYR A 237 3.29 12.94 8.44
CA TYR A 237 3.01 11.67 9.11
C TYR A 237 3.32 10.53 8.15
N ILE A 238 4.15 9.57 8.58
CA ILE A 238 4.61 8.47 7.73
C ILE A 238 4.30 7.16 8.43
N GLY A 239 3.53 6.30 7.75
CA GLY A 239 3.18 4.96 8.21
C GLY A 239 4.20 3.93 7.73
N PHE A 240 4.51 2.95 8.57
CA PHE A 240 5.49 1.90 8.30
C PHE A 240 4.94 0.51 8.55
N LEU A 241 5.09 -0.36 7.55
CA LEU A 241 4.72 -1.77 7.67
C LEU A 241 5.54 -2.47 8.77
N GLY A 242 6.82 -2.09 8.87
CA GLY A 242 7.78 -2.69 9.78
C GLY A 242 8.41 -3.97 9.27
N ALA A 243 9.62 -4.25 9.73
CA ALA A 243 10.43 -5.37 9.29
C ALA A 243 9.67 -6.71 9.40
N GLY A 244 9.45 -7.37 8.26
CA GLY A 244 8.82 -8.69 8.18
C GLY A 244 7.40 -8.76 8.72
N ILE A 245 6.70 -7.65 8.84
CA ILE A 245 5.34 -7.56 9.44
C ILE A 245 5.32 -8.18 10.85
N ALA A 246 6.44 -8.12 11.55
CA ALA A 246 6.54 -8.70 12.89
C ALA A 246 5.59 -7.97 13.86
N PRO A 247 5.02 -8.66 14.86
CA PRO A 247 4.18 -8.02 15.87
C PRO A 247 4.87 -6.83 16.54
N GLY A 248 4.26 -5.67 16.48
CA GLY A 248 4.78 -4.44 17.07
C GLY A 248 5.92 -3.77 16.30
N ALA A 249 6.30 -4.26 15.11
CA ALA A 249 7.34 -3.65 14.29
C ALA A 249 6.83 -2.45 13.46
N GLY A 250 5.52 -2.37 13.24
CA GLY A 250 4.88 -1.24 12.57
C GLY A 250 4.84 0.00 13.46
N ARG A 251 4.87 1.17 12.84
CA ARG A 251 4.80 2.45 13.54
C ARG A 251 4.23 3.54 12.62
N VAL A 252 3.89 4.68 13.21
CA VAL A 252 3.72 5.95 12.50
C VAL A 252 4.68 6.96 13.09
N GLU A 253 5.41 7.69 12.24
CA GLU A 253 6.32 8.76 12.63
C GLU A 253 5.71 10.12 12.29
N HIS A 254 5.80 11.07 13.23
CA HIS A 254 5.45 12.47 13.03
C HIS A 254 6.73 13.29 12.92
N TRP A 255 6.87 13.99 11.80
CA TRP A 255 8.02 14.83 11.47
C TRP A 255 7.58 16.28 11.33
N SER A 256 8.26 17.19 12.02
CA SER A 256 8.04 18.63 11.94
C SER A 256 9.35 19.34 11.61
N ASN A 257 9.32 20.22 10.60
CA ASN A 257 10.51 20.96 10.14
C ASN A 257 11.73 20.06 9.80
N GLY A 258 11.49 18.84 9.33
CA GLY A 258 12.56 17.87 9.00
C GLY A 258 13.13 17.13 10.20
N GLU A 259 12.54 17.24 11.38
CA GLU A 259 12.94 16.54 12.59
C GLU A 259 11.84 15.57 13.06
N LEU A 260 12.21 14.36 13.45
CA LEU A 260 11.29 13.39 14.07
C LEU A 260 10.89 13.91 15.46
N THR A 261 9.59 14.14 15.66
CA THR A 261 9.05 14.71 16.91
C THR A 261 8.31 13.68 17.74
N GLU A 262 7.65 12.69 17.11
CA GLU A 262 6.89 11.65 17.81
C GLU A 262 6.89 10.35 17.02
N THR A 263 6.79 9.24 17.73
CA THR A 263 6.63 7.90 17.15
C THR A 263 5.51 7.13 17.86
N PHE A 264 4.49 6.78 17.11
CA PHE A 264 3.40 5.89 17.55
C PHE A 264 3.79 4.45 17.21
N GLY A 265 4.43 3.77 18.15
CA GLY A 265 4.96 2.42 17.98
C GLY A 265 4.02 1.31 18.46
N GLY A 266 4.49 0.07 18.33
CA GLY A 266 3.76 -1.12 18.79
C GLY A 266 2.63 -1.55 17.87
N LEU A 267 2.57 -1.01 16.65
CA LEU A 267 1.61 -1.38 15.61
C LEU A 267 2.11 -2.60 14.83
N THR A 268 1.24 -3.22 14.06
CA THR A 268 1.61 -4.40 13.26
C THR A 268 1.17 -4.24 11.81
N GLY A 269 2.17 -4.08 10.93
CA GLY A 269 1.92 -4.00 9.51
C GLY A 269 1.02 -2.82 9.14
N VAL A 270 1.43 -1.58 9.42
CA VAL A 270 0.68 -0.39 8.99
C VAL A 270 0.71 -0.32 7.47
N THR A 271 -0.46 -0.38 6.83
CA THR A 271 -0.61 -0.35 5.38
C THR A 271 -1.03 1.02 4.87
N ASP A 272 -1.78 1.76 5.68
CA ASP A 272 -2.24 3.09 5.36
C ASP A 272 -2.49 3.92 6.62
N ILE A 273 -2.42 5.24 6.48
CA ILE A 273 -2.81 6.21 7.50
C ILE A 273 -3.78 7.23 6.91
N LEU A 274 -4.55 7.86 7.76
CA LEU A 274 -5.45 8.96 7.40
C LEU A 274 -5.38 10.03 8.49
N LEU A 275 -5.07 11.25 8.12
CA LEU A 275 -5.12 12.43 8.97
C LEU A 275 -6.42 13.21 8.72
N ASP A 276 -7.33 13.21 9.69
CA ASP A 276 -8.60 13.94 9.64
C ASP A 276 -8.60 15.07 10.69
N GLY A 277 -8.22 16.27 10.29
CA GLY A 277 -7.91 17.34 11.21
C GLY A 277 -6.77 16.96 12.15
N ASP A 278 -7.05 16.88 13.46
CA ASP A 278 -6.10 16.46 14.48
C ASP A 278 -6.19 14.94 14.80
N THR A 279 -7.03 14.22 14.10
CA THR A 279 -7.26 12.79 14.36
C THR A 279 -6.47 11.96 13.35
N LEU A 280 -5.56 11.13 13.86
CA LEU A 280 -4.73 10.23 13.06
C LEU A 280 -5.26 8.80 13.18
N TYR A 281 -5.55 8.19 12.04
CA TYR A 281 -5.93 6.78 11.94
C TYR A 281 -4.82 5.97 11.30
N ALA A 282 -4.71 4.69 11.68
CA ALA A 282 -3.82 3.74 11.03
C ALA A 282 -4.55 2.42 10.76
N VAL A 283 -4.28 1.83 9.60
CA VAL A 283 -4.75 0.50 9.20
C VAL A 283 -3.66 -0.51 9.51
N GLN A 284 -3.97 -1.54 10.28
CA GLN A 284 -3.05 -2.63 10.57
C GLN A 284 -3.47 -3.88 9.80
N LEU A 285 -2.56 -4.44 9.00
CA LEU A 285 -2.82 -5.56 8.09
C LEU A 285 -3.25 -6.82 8.84
N PHE A 286 -2.61 -7.10 9.97
CA PHE A 286 -2.85 -8.27 10.81
C PHE A 286 -2.74 -7.92 12.30
N LEU A 287 -3.44 -8.69 13.12
CA LEU A 287 -3.17 -8.80 14.55
C LEU A 287 -2.71 -10.22 14.85
N PHE A 288 -1.74 -10.36 15.73
CA PHE A 288 -1.21 -11.68 16.10
C PHE A 288 -1.84 -12.19 17.39
N GLY A 289 -2.48 -13.35 17.29
CA GLY A 289 -3.01 -14.09 18.43
C GLY A 289 -2.19 -15.35 18.72
N GLU A 290 -2.66 -16.18 19.63
CA GLU A 290 -1.99 -17.45 20.00
C GLU A 290 -1.87 -18.44 18.84
N GLN A 291 -2.72 -18.32 17.82
CA GLN A 291 -2.75 -19.20 16.65
C GLN A 291 -2.05 -18.60 15.41
N GLY A 292 -1.38 -17.46 15.57
CA GLY A 292 -0.72 -16.74 14.48
C GLY A 292 -1.45 -15.47 14.07
N PRO A 293 -1.24 -14.98 12.83
CA PRO A 293 -1.87 -13.78 12.33
C PRO A 293 -3.38 -13.97 12.17
N GLY A 294 -4.14 -12.99 12.63
CA GLY A 294 -5.59 -12.90 12.52
C GLY A 294 -6.03 -11.68 11.71
N PRO A 295 -7.35 -11.37 11.71
CA PRO A 295 -7.86 -10.16 11.09
C PRO A 295 -7.13 -8.91 11.58
N GLY A 296 -6.95 -7.95 10.68
CA GLY A 296 -6.45 -6.63 11.02
C GLY A 296 -7.54 -5.71 11.57
N ASN A 297 -7.18 -4.46 11.76
CA ASN A 297 -8.08 -3.44 12.31
C ASN A 297 -7.74 -2.04 11.80
N VAL A 298 -8.59 -1.08 12.17
CA VAL A 298 -8.30 0.34 12.13
C VAL A 298 -8.19 0.85 13.55
N VAL A 299 -7.17 1.62 13.82
CA VAL A 299 -6.95 2.27 15.12
C VAL A 299 -6.89 3.79 14.98
N MET A 300 -7.31 4.50 16.00
CA MET A 300 -7.04 5.91 16.20
C MET A 300 -5.79 6.04 17.09
N LEU A 301 -4.84 6.88 16.66
CA LEU A 301 -3.59 7.12 17.36
C LEU A 301 -3.65 8.43 18.16
N ASN A 302 -3.14 8.40 19.36
CA ASN A 302 -2.97 9.56 20.22
C ASN A 302 -1.82 9.34 21.19
N ALA A 303 -1.50 10.32 22.01
CA ALA A 303 -0.41 10.27 22.98
C ALA A 303 -0.54 9.11 24.01
N ASP A 304 -1.75 8.61 24.24
CA ASP A 304 -2.00 7.48 25.17
C ASP A 304 -1.83 6.11 24.47
N GLY A 305 -1.66 6.09 23.13
CA GLY A 305 -1.47 4.91 22.30
C GLY A 305 -2.54 4.71 21.23
N ALA A 306 -2.73 3.47 20.80
CA ALA A 306 -3.66 3.08 19.72
C ALA A 306 -5.00 2.60 20.32
N THR A 307 -6.09 3.20 19.87
CA THR A 307 -7.45 2.82 20.27
C THR A 307 -8.18 2.19 19.07
N PRO A 308 -8.68 0.95 19.15
CA PRO A 308 -9.43 0.32 18.07
C PRO A 308 -10.68 1.12 17.68
N VAL A 309 -10.87 1.32 16.38
CA VAL A 309 -12.05 1.94 15.76
C VAL A 309 -12.90 0.89 15.05
N ALA A 310 -12.24 -0.05 14.37
CA ALA A 310 -12.88 -1.16 13.70
C ALA A 310 -11.99 -2.40 13.73
N GLU A 311 -12.55 -3.55 14.07
CA GLU A 311 -11.83 -4.82 14.17
C GLU A 311 -12.44 -5.87 13.23
N GLY A 312 -11.74 -6.98 13.03
CA GLY A 312 -12.26 -8.10 12.23
C GLY A 312 -12.13 -7.93 10.72
N LEU A 313 -11.30 -7.01 10.26
CA LEU A 313 -11.03 -6.78 8.84
C LEU A 313 -9.99 -7.79 8.32
N MET A 314 -10.36 -8.59 7.34
CA MET A 314 -9.44 -9.56 6.73
C MET A 314 -8.48 -8.84 5.78
N ALA A 315 -7.18 -8.81 6.14
CA ALA A 315 -6.12 -8.14 5.38
C ALA A 315 -6.57 -6.75 4.86
N PRO A 316 -6.92 -5.79 5.76
CA PRO A 316 -7.27 -4.44 5.35
C PRO A 316 -6.05 -3.72 4.79
N PHE A 317 -6.30 -2.72 3.91
CA PHE A 317 -5.20 -2.05 3.26
C PHE A 317 -5.34 -0.52 3.23
N GLY A 318 -6.26 0.02 2.41
CA GLY A 318 -6.45 1.44 2.24
C GLY A 318 -7.55 2.00 3.12
N ILE A 319 -7.42 3.25 3.54
CA ILE A 319 -8.44 4.00 4.26
C ILE A 319 -8.69 5.35 3.58
N ALA A 320 -9.95 5.78 3.51
CA ALA A 320 -10.31 7.12 3.06
C ALA A 320 -11.53 7.63 3.83
N LYS A 321 -11.62 8.95 4.02
CA LYS A 321 -12.82 9.62 4.54
C LYS A 321 -13.72 10.05 3.39
N GLY A 322 -14.96 9.58 3.42
CA GLY A 322 -15.96 9.96 2.43
C GLY A 322 -16.53 11.38 2.64
N PRO A 323 -17.19 11.93 1.62
CA PRO A 323 -17.86 13.24 1.72
C PRO A 323 -19.01 13.26 2.75
N ASP A 324 -19.49 12.08 3.14
CA ASP A 324 -20.48 11.87 4.20
C ASP A 324 -19.88 11.83 5.61
N GLY A 325 -18.56 11.98 5.73
CA GLY A 325 -17.80 11.96 6.97
C GLY A 325 -17.45 10.57 7.48
N ALA A 326 -17.93 9.50 6.84
CA ALA A 326 -17.62 8.13 7.24
C ALA A 326 -16.24 7.68 6.75
N LEU A 327 -15.66 6.70 7.43
CA LEU A 327 -14.44 6.03 7.00
C LEU A 327 -14.76 4.84 6.10
N TYR A 328 -14.00 4.70 5.03
CA TYR A 328 -14.07 3.59 4.09
C TYR A 328 -12.74 2.84 4.14
N VAL A 329 -12.79 1.52 4.18
CA VAL A 329 -11.60 0.67 4.29
C VAL A 329 -11.66 -0.45 3.26
N SER A 330 -10.59 -0.63 2.49
CA SER A 330 -10.44 -1.81 1.64
C SER A 330 -10.01 -3.01 2.48
N TYR A 331 -10.49 -4.19 2.14
CA TYR A 331 -10.15 -5.45 2.81
C TYR A 331 -9.94 -6.56 1.78
N GLY A 332 -9.30 -7.66 2.20
CA GLY A 332 -9.03 -8.79 1.31
C GLY A 332 -7.96 -8.49 0.26
N THR A 333 -7.04 -7.57 0.54
CA THR A 333 -5.93 -7.25 -0.38
C THR A 333 -5.00 -8.45 -0.62
N ILE A 334 -4.97 -9.38 0.32
CA ILE A 334 -4.24 -10.64 0.25
C ILE A 334 -5.24 -11.78 0.39
N ALA A 335 -5.24 -12.70 -0.57
CA ALA A 335 -6.09 -13.89 -0.52
C ALA A 335 -5.52 -14.89 0.51
N LEU A 336 -5.92 -14.76 1.77
CA LEU A 336 -5.49 -15.65 2.85
C LEU A 336 -6.06 -17.05 2.74
N MET A 337 -7.09 -17.23 1.91
CA MET A 337 -7.76 -18.52 1.65
C MET A 337 -8.14 -18.64 0.17
N PRO A 338 -8.15 -19.87 -0.39
CA PRO A 338 -8.62 -20.07 -1.75
C PRO A 338 -10.05 -19.56 -1.97
N GLY A 339 -10.24 -18.72 -3.00
CA GLY A 339 -11.52 -18.15 -3.36
C GLY A 339 -11.95 -16.93 -2.53
N MET A 340 -11.11 -16.44 -1.63
CA MET A 340 -11.33 -15.18 -0.94
C MET A 340 -11.20 -14.04 -1.94
N THR A 341 -12.16 -13.13 -1.93
CA THR A 341 -12.16 -11.88 -2.68
C THR A 341 -12.12 -10.71 -1.73
N GLY A 342 -11.64 -9.58 -2.23
CA GLY A 342 -11.62 -8.34 -1.46
C GLY A 342 -12.85 -7.48 -1.69
N GLY A 343 -12.90 -6.35 -1.01
CA GLY A 343 -13.96 -5.36 -1.14
C GLY A 343 -13.65 -4.08 -0.40
N VAL A 344 -14.66 -3.23 -0.27
CA VAL A 344 -14.62 -2.01 0.54
C VAL A 344 -15.79 -2.02 1.50
N VAL A 345 -15.52 -1.69 2.76
CA VAL A 345 -16.52 -1.51 3.82
C VAL A 345 -16.56 -0.04 4.24
N LYS A 346 -17.76 0.49 4.42
CA LYS A 346 -18.01 1.76 5.11
C LYS A 346 -18.21 1.47 6.58
N LEU A 347 -17.33 1.99 7.42
CA LEU A 347 -17.36 1.72 8.87
C LEU A 347 -18.59 2.33 9.54
N SER A 348 -19.17 1.58 10.46
CA SER A 348 -20.20 2.08 11.38
C SER A 348 -19.49 2.68 12.60
N MET A 349 -19.45 4.01 12.69
CA MET A 349 -18.88 4.74 13.84
C MET A 349 -19.98 5.17 14.82
#